data_320515c0cb8286ba9847afe5b0bbab9e
#
_entry.id   320515c0cb8286ba9847afe5b0bbab9e
#
_cell.length_a   1.000
_cell.length_b   1.000
_cell.length_c   1.000
_cell.angle_alpha   90.00
_cell.angle_beta   90.00
_cell.angle_gamma   90.00
#
_symmetry.space_group_name_H-M   'P 1'
#
loop_
_entity.id
_entity.type
_entity.pdbx_description
1 polymer ?
#
loop_
_entity_poly.entity_id
_entity_poly.type
_entity_poly.pdbx_seq_one_letter_code
_entity_poly.pdbx_strand_id
1 'polypeptide(L)'
;MPERAAAGEDGGAAGGGGGGVRGHGGGGGGDYGGVGGERPSTRERQELLSAAALGVFGLNGRFLALSEELARPAGLTAARWQVLGAVLREPLPVAGIARAMGITRQSVQRVADLLAAQGLAEYVPNPAHRRAKLLRPTREGRAAVARIGPAHAAAATALAEHLGDEAFREVVAALDRLAAAMDALPGPPAPPAGD
;
A
#
# COMPACT_ATOMS: atom_id res chain seq x y z
N MET A 1 -31.79 -1.09 39.09
CA MET A 1 -31.87 -0.65 40.50
C MET A 1 -31.68 -1.80 41.44
N PRO A 2 -30.98 -1.66 42.56
CA PRO A 2 -29.80 -0.82 42.91
C PRO A 2 -28.56 -1.72 43.22
N GLU A 3 -27.40 -1.32 43.62
CA GLU A 3 -26.79 -0.21 44.36
C GLU A 3 -25.29 -0.58 44.57
N ARG A 4 -24.41 0.33 44.34
CA ARG A 4 -23.46 1.03 45.23
C ARG A 4 -22.73 0.18 46.26
N ALA A 5 -21.45 0.30 46.46
CA ALA A 5 -20.59 1.31 47.04
C ALA A 5 -19.19 0.78 47.19
N ALA A 6 -18.17 1.53 46.94
CA ALA A 6 -17.40 2.50 47.74
C ALA A 6 -16.19 1.87 48.43
N ALA A 7 -15.01 2.33 48.09
CA ALA A 7 -14.11 3.32 48.74
C ALA A 7 -13.13 2.75 49.79
N GLY A 8 -11.89 3.32 49.79
CA GLY A 8 -10.87 3.25 50.80
C GLY A 8 -9.49 3.37 50.13
N GLU A 9 -8.87 4.50 49.96
CA GLU A 9 -8.10 5.39 50.84
C GLU A 9 -7.17 4.63 51.79
N ASP A 10 -5.88 4.84 51.75
CA ASP A 10 -4.93 5.76 52.35
C ASP A 10 -3.58 5.06 52.36
N GLY A 11 -2.39 5.61 52.17
CA GLY A 11 -1.78 6.70 52.86
C GLY A 11 -0.32 6.39 53.07
N GLY A 12 0.52 7.40 52.99
CA GLY A 12 1.78 7.52 53.77
C GLY A 12 3.04 7.31 52.99
N ALA A 13 3.76 8.28 52.59
CA ALA A 13 4.57 9.34 53.20
C ALA A 13 5.95 8.89 53.69
N ALA A 14 6.93 9.62 53.15
CA ALA A 14 8.07 10.26 53.80
C ALA A 14 9.44 9.57 53.92
N GLY A 15 10.46 10.34 53.54
CA GLY A 15 11.73 10.58 54.18
C GLY A 15 12.93 9.98 53.46
N GLY A 16 13.98 10.66 53.00
CA GLY A 16 14.64 11.82 53.50
C GLY A 16 16.14 11.56 53.54
N GLY A 17 16.97 12.53 53.15
CA GLY A 17 18.37 12.59 53.43
C GLY A 17 19.29 12.13 52.30
N GLY A 18 20.08 12.97 51.62
CA GLY A 18 21.00 13.95 52.11
C GLY A 18 22.43 13.43 52.01
N GLY A 19 23.29 14.02 51.15
CA GLY A 19 24.69 13.72 51.15
C GLY A 19 25.40 14.16 49.88
N GLY A 20 25.82 15.43 49.84
CA GLY A 20 26.70 15.95 48.82
C GLY A 20 28.14 15.53 49.03
N VAL A 21 28.86 15.26 47.93
CA VAL A 21 30.32 15.37 47.89
C VAL A 21 30.72 16.02 46.56
N ARG A 22 31.46 17.11 46.68
CA ARG A 22 32.16 17.83 45.60
C ARG A 22 33.39 17.04 45.18
N GLY A 23 33.74 17.11 43.91
CA GLY A 23 35.08 16.71 43.49
C GLY A 23 35.30 16.64 42.00
N HIS A 24 35.89 17.71 41.45
CA HIS A 24 36.88 17.79 40.37
C HIS A 24 36.64 17.08 39.03
N GLY A 25 36.42 17.81 37.92
CA GLY A 25 37.54 18.32 37.10
C GLY A 25 38.16 17.23 36.20
N GLY A 26 37.72 17.15 34.93
CA GLY A 26 38.39 16.36 33.91
C GLY A 26 37.72 16.61 32.59
N GLY A 27 38.26 17.57 31.79
CA GLY A 27 37.87 17.77 30.41
C GLY A 27 38.19 16.54 29.60
N GLY A 28 37.19 15.97 29.02
CA GLY A 28 37.29 14.98 27.97
C GLY A 28 36.28 15.38 26.92
N GLY A 29 36.77 16.10 25.89
CA GLY A 29 35.98 16.33 24.68
C GLY A 29 35.67 14.98 24.07
N GLY A 30 34.53 14.43 24.42
CA GLY A 30 33.91 13.32 23.69
C GLY A 30 33.42 13.88 22.38
N ASP A 31 34.22 13.71 21.37
CA ASP A 31 33.84 13.77 19.97
C ASP A 31 32.64 12.82 19.80
N TYR A 32 31.44 13.39 19.82
CA TYR A 32 30.26 12.71 19.32
C TYR A 32 30.45 12.61 17.82
N GLY A 33 31.27 11.62 17.41
CA GLY A 33 31.40 11.19 16.05
C GLY A 33 29.99 10.95 15.52
N GLY A 34 29.49 11.92 14.74
CA GLY A 34 28.29 11.76 13.97
C GLY A 34 28.43 10.44 13.23
N VAL A 35 27.47 9.53 13.42
CA VAL A 35 27.29 8.35 12.60
C VAL A 35 26.91 8.87 11.21
N GLY A 36 27.90 9.39 10.50
CA GLY A 36 27.84 9.64 9.07
C GLY A 36 27.79 8.29 8.42
N GLY A 37 26.56 7.77 8.22
CA GLY A 37 26.36 6.55 7.49
C GLY A 37 27.06 6.70 6.13
N GLU A 38 28.10 5.92 5.93
CA GLU A 38 28.86 5.85 4.69
C GLU A 38 27.88 5.59 3.56
N ARG A 39 27.91 6.42 2.52
CA ARG A 39 26.97 6.27 1.40
C ARG A 39 27.18 4.89 0.76
N PRO A 40 26.12 4.11 0.55
CA PRO A 40 26.28 2.78 -0.07
C PRO A 40 27.06 2.84 -1.37
N SER A 41 27.95 1.90 -1.59
CA SER A 41 28.70 1.75 -2.83
C SER A 41 27.75 1.51 -4.01
N THR A 42 28.23 1.69 -5.23
CA THR A 42 27.46 1.37 -6.44
C THR A 42 26.98 -0.07 -6.45
N ARG A 43 27.81 -0.99 -6.00
CA ARG A 43 27.47 -2.42 -5.92
C ARG A 43 26.35 -2.70 -4.92
N GLU A 44 26.43 -2.13 -3.73
CA GLU A 44 25.37 -2.25 -2.70
C GLU A 44 24.04 -1.67 -3.20
N ARG A 45 24.06 -0.54 -3.94
CA ARG A 45 22.85 0.01 -4.55
C ARG A 45 22.25 -0.91 -5.61
N GLN A 46 23.07 -1.58 -6.40
CA GLN A 46 22.62 -2.57 -7.38
C GLN A 46 22.00 -3.80 -6.70
N GLU A 47 22.61 -4.27 -5.62
CA GLU A 47 22.09 -5.38 -4.82
C GLU A 47 20.75 -5.02 -4.16
N LEU A 48 20.62 -3.80 -3.60
CA LEU A 48 19.37 -3.28 -3.06
C LEU A 48 18.25 -3.17 -4.11
N LEU A 49 18.58 -2.65 -5.32
CA LEU A 49 17.60 -2.58 -6.41
C LEU A 49 17.12 -3.97 -6.83
N SER A 50 18.03 -4.91 -6.96
CA SER A 50 17.69 -6.30 -7.32
C SER A 50 16.84 -6.98 -6.24
N ALA A 51 17.18 -6.79 -4.97
CA ALA A 51 16.42 -7.33 -3.85
C ALA A 51 15.02 -6.73 -3.79
N ALA A 52 14.89 -5.41 -3.99
CA ALA A 52 13.59 -4.74 -4.04
C ALA A 52 12.73 -5.26 -5.19
N ALA A 53 13.30 -5.42 -6.39
CA ALA A 53 12.58 -5.94 -7.55
C ALA A 53 12.07 -7.38 -7.30
N LEU A 54 12.93 -8.28 -6.81
CA LEU A 54 12.54 -9.65 -6.49
C LEU A 54 11.48 -9.71 -5.38
N GLY A 55 11.61 -8.87 -4.35
CA GLY A 55 10.63 -8.74 -3.27
C GLY A 55 9.26 -8.31 -3.80
N VAL A 56 9.23 -7.27 -4.65
CA VAL A 56 7.99 -6.77 -5.26
C VAL A 56 7.35 -7.83 -6.16
N PHE A 57 8.11 -8.53 -7.00
CA PHE A 57 7.56 -9.60 -7.86
C PHE A 57 6.98 -10.75 -7.04
N GLY A 58 7.69 -11.21 -6.00
CA GLY A 58 7.19 -12.24 -5.10
C GLY A 58 5.93 -11.81 -4.34
N LEU A 59 5.90 -10.56 -3.87
CA LEU A 59 4.75 -9.99 -3.17
C LEU A 59 3.55 -9.83 -4.10
N ASN A 60 3.75 -9.38 -5.34
CA ASN A 60 2.70 -9.28 -6.34
C ASN A 60 2.03 -10.64 -6.60
N GLY A 61 2.81 -11.73 -6.72
CA GLY A 61 2.26 -13.07 -6.88
C GLY A 61 1.35 -13.48 -5.72
N ARG A 62 1.75 -13.18 -4.48
CA ARG A 62 0.94 -13.46 -3.28
C ARG A 62 -0.34 -12.64 -3.22
N PHE A 63 -0.28 -11.36 -3.55
CA PHE A 63 -1.46 -10.50 -3.62
C PHE A 63 -2.43 -10.94 -4.71
N LEU A 64 -1.93 -11.37 -5.88
CA LEU A 64 -2.78 -11.90 -6.94
C LEU A 64 -3.48 -13.20 -6.51
N ALA A 65 -2.77 -14.12 -5.86
CA ALA A 65 -3.35 -15.36 -5.34
C ALA A 65 -4.43 -15.07 -4.29
N LEU A 66 -4.15 -14.21 -3.31
CA LEU A 66 -5.13 -13.78 -2.31
C LEU A 66 -6.35 -13.12 -2.97
N SER A 67 -6.12 -12.23 -3.94
CA SER A 67 -7.20 -11.55 -4.66
C SER A 67 -8.10 -12.53 -5.42
N GLU A 68 -7.53 -13.59 -6.00
CA GLU A 68 -8.31 -14.63 -6.69
C GLU A 68 -9.18 -15.43 -5.71
N GLU A 69 -8.63 -15.78 -4.55
CA GLU A 69 -9.39 -16.48 -3.49
C GLU A 69 -10.55 -15.64 -2.97
N LEU A 70 -10.31 -14.35 -2.72
CA LEU A 70 -11.32 -13.41 -2.22
C LEU A 70 -12.41 -13.12 -3.27
N ALA A 71 -12.05 -13.03 -4.56
CA ALA A 71 -12.97 -12.68 -5.65
C ALA A 71 -13.85 -13.85 -6.07
N ARG A 72 -13.38 -15.08 -5.99
CA ARG A 72 -14.06 -16.30 -6.48
C ARG A 72 -15.48 -16.49 -5.91
N PRO A 73 -15.76 -16.35 -4.60
CA PRO A 73 -17.12 -16.49 -4.07
C PRO A 73 -18.10 -15.44 -4.59
N ALA A 74 -17.60 -14.29 -5.06
CA ALA A 74 -18.40 -13.24 -5.68
C ALA A 74 -18.63 -13.45 -7.19
N GLY A 75 -18.10 -14.53 -7.78
CA GLY A 75 -18.16 -14.81 -9.21
C GLY A 75 -17.19 -13.95 -10.04
N LEU A 76 -16.18 -13.37 -9.41
CA LEU A 76 -15.15 -12.55 -10.04
C LEU A 76 -13.79 -13.27 -10.09
N THR A 77 -12.95 -12.87 -11.02
CA THR A 77 -11.51 -13.13 -10.96
C THR A 77 -10.79 -11.92 -10.33
N ALA A 78 -9.56 -12.11 -9.89
CA ALA A 78 -8.73 -11.01 -9.37
C ALA A 78 -8.69 -9.83 -10.35
N ALA A 79 -8.45 -10.08 -11.64
CA ALA A 79 -8.38 -9.04 -12.66
C ALA A 79 -9.69 -8.26 -12.82
N ARG A 80 -10.85 -8.94 -12.77
CA ARG A 80 -12.16 -8.28 -12.83
C ARG A 80 -12.43 -7.43 -11.60
N TRP A 81 -12.10 -7.95 -10.43
CA TRP A 81 -12.23 -7.20 -9.19
C TRP A 81 -11.34 -5.95 -9.18
N GLN A 82 -10.08 -6.07 -9.61
CA GLN A 82 -9.14 -4.94 -9.70
C GLN A 82 -9.66 -3.85 -10.64
N VAL A 83 -10.15 -4.21 -11.84
CA VAL A 83 -10.71 -3.23 -12.80
C VAL A 83 -11.98 -2.58 -12.26
N LEU A 84 -12.90 -3.34 -11.64
CA LEU A 84 -14.09 -2.78 -10.98
C LEU A 84 -13.68 -1.87 -9.81
N GLY A 85 -12.70 -2.27 -9.00
CA GLY A 85 -12.18 -1.50 -7.88
C GLY A 85 -11.64 -0.14 -8.32
N ALA A 86 -10.90 -0.10 -9.42
CA ALA A 86 -10.35 1.13 -9.98
C ALA A 86 -11.42 2.18 -10.36
N VAL A 87 -12.64 1.74 -10.70
CA VAL A 87 -13.73 2.62 -11.15
C VAL A 87 -14.87 2.77 -10.12
N LEU A 88 -14.70 2.25 -8.90
CA LEU A 88 -15.72 2.35 -7.85
C LEU A 88 -15.98 3.78 -7.38
N ARG A 89 -14.92 4.58 -7.27
CA ARG A 89 -15.00 5.96 -6.78
C ARG A 89 -15.46 6.90 -7.86
N GLU A 90 -14.89 6.77 -9.05
CA GLU A 90 -15.20 7.60 -10.21
C GLU A 90 -15.04 6.80 -11.51
N PRO A 91 -15.80 7.14 -12.56
CA PRO A 91 -15.61 6.56 -13.87
C PRO A 91 -14.26 6.93 -14.46
N LEU A 92 -13.52 5.96 -15.01
CA LEU A 92 -12.20 6.17 -15.61
C LEU A 92 -12.15 5.65 -17.06
N PRO A 93 -11.36 6.29 -17.94
CA PRO A 93 -11.05 5.72 -19.24
C PRO A 93 -10.10 4.52 -19.06
N VAL A 94 -10.19 3.54 -19.97
CA VAL A 94 -9.34 2.33 -19.95
C VAL A 94 -7.85 2.66 -19.81
N ALA A 95 -7.38 3.73 -20.47
CA ALA A 95 -5.99 4.18 -20.36
C ALA A 95 -5.65 4.70 -18.94
N GLY A 96 -6.60 5.31 -18.23
CA GLY A 96 -6.45 5.75 -16.84
C GLY A 96 -6.34 4.56 -15.89
N ILE A 97 -7.21 3.55 -16.08
CA ILE A 97 -7.17 2.31 -15.30
C ILE A 97 -5.83 1.58 -15.52
N ALA A 98 -5.39 1.46 -16.78
CA ALA A 98 -4.13 0.80 -17.12
C ALA A 98 -2.92 1.46 -16.44
N ARG A 99 -2.89 2.79 -16.41
CA ARG A 99 -1.84 3.57 -15.73
C ARG A 99 -1.89 3.35 -14.21
N ALA A 100 -3.07 3.41 -13.61
CA ALA A 100 -3.23 3.19 -12.18
C ALA A 100 -2.84 1.77 -11.74
N MET A 101 -3.02 0.77 -12.61
CA MET A 101 -2.70 -0.63 -12.33
C MET A 101 -1.29 -1.04 -12.78
N GLY A 102 -0.54 -0.18 -13.48
CA GLY A 102 0.78 -0.52 -14.03
C GLY A 102 0.76 -1.65 -15.07
N ILE A 103 -0.36 -1.84 -15.80
CA ILE A 103 -0.53 -2.89 -16.81
C ILE A 103 -0.89 -2.32 -18.19
N THR A 104 -0.86 -3.17 -19.22
CA THR A 104 -1.13 -2.70 -20.57
C THR A 104 -2.58 -2.28 -20.77
N ARG A 105 -2.81 -1.24 -21.60
CA ARG A 105 -4.14 -0.82 -22.00
C ARG A 105 -4.95 -1.96 -22.64
N GLN A 106 -4.30 -2.81 -23.42
CA GLN A 106 -4.95 -3.96 -24.07
C GLN A 106 -5.48 -4.98 -23.06
N SER A 107 -4.71 -5.26 -21.99
CA SER A 107 -5.15 -6.15 -20.91
C SER A 107 -6.38 -5.58 -20.19
N VAL A 108 -6.36 -4.29 -19.85
CA VAL A 108 -7.52 -3.64 -19.22
C VAL A 108 -8.72 -3.62 -20.15
N GLN A 109 -8.53 -3.31 -21.46
CA GLN A 109 -9.62 -3.29 -22.43
C GLN A 109 -10.36 -4.64 -22.50
N ARG A 110 -9.61 -5.74 -22.55
CA ARG A 110 -10.19 -7.10 -22.57
C ARG A 110 -11.05 -7.38 -21.33
N VAL A 111 -10.55 -7.01 -20.14
CA VAL A 111 -11.28 -7.20 -18.89
C VAL A 111 -12.51 -6.29 -18.81
N ALA A 112 -12.39 -5.03 -19.24
CA ALA A 112 -13.47 -4.07 -19.27
C ALA A 112 -14.61 -4.50 -20.21
N ASP A 113 -14.27 -4.99 -21.40
CA ASP A 113 -15.24 -5.50 -22.37
C ASP A 113 -15.98 -6.74 -21.81
N LEU A 114 -15.26 -7.63 -21.14
CA LEU A 114 -15.85 -8.79 -20.49
C LEU A 114 -16.80 -8.39 -19.34
N LEU A 115 -16.41 -7.41 -18.51
CA LEU A 115 -17.26 -6.87 -17.46
C LEU A 115 -18.52 -6.20 -18.03
N ALA A 116 -18.40 -5.48 -19.14
CA ALA A 116 -19.52 -4.87 -19.82
C ALA A 116 -20.46 -5.94 -20.41
N ALA A 117 -19.93 -6.96 -21.06
CA ALA A 117 -20.69 -8.08 -21.59
C ALA A 117 -21.46 -8.86 -20.51
N GLN A 118 -20.92 -8.90 -19.29
CA GLN A 118 -21.55 -9.54 -18.12
C GLN A 118 -22.51 -8.61 -17.35
N GLY A 119 -22.70 -7.37 -17.79
CA GLY A 119 -23.54 -6.39 -17.11
C GLY A 119 -22.97 -5.88 -15.77
N LEU A 120 -21.69 -6.13 -15.48
CA LEU A 120 -21.04 -5.70 -14.25
C LEU A 120 -20.44 -4.29 -14.37
N ALA A 121 -20.15 -3.84 -15.59
CA ALA A 121 -19.72 -2.49 -15.89
C ALA A 121 -20.42 -1.97 -17.15
N GLU A 122 -20.35 -0.68 -17.38
CA GLU A 122 -20.85 -0.06 -18.61
C GLU A 122 -19.94 1.05 -19.09
N TYR A 123 -19.95 1.29 -20.39
CA TYR A 123 -19.25 2.40 -21.00
C TYR A 123 -20.17 3.62 -21.12
N VAL A 124 -19.72 4.76 -20.59
CA VAL A 124 -20.44 6.02 -20.67
C VAL A 124 -19.63 7.07 -21.46
N PRO A 125 -20.28 8.10 -22.02
CA PRO A 125 -19.59 9.19 -22.68
C PRO A 125 -18.60 9.88 -21.75
N ASN A 126 -17.45 10.29 -22.30
CA ASN A 126 -16.46 11.09 -21.59
C ASN A 126 -16.58 12.55 -22.02
N PRO A 127 -17.01 13.46 -21.13
CA PRO A 127 -17.17 14.86 -21.48
C PRO A 127 -15.84 15.55 -21.84
N ALA A 128 -14.70 15.07 -21.32
CA ALA A 128 -13.39 15.61 -21.61
C ALA A 128 -12.78 15.10 -22.92
N HIS A 129 -13.21 13.90 -23.40
CA HIS A 129 -12.61 13.26 -24.59
C HIS A 129 -13.64 12.45 -25.37
N ARG A 130 -14.15 12.97 -26.49
CA ARG A 130 -15.18 12.33 -27.32
C ARG A 130 -14.84 10.89 -27.78
N ARG A 131 -13.55 10.55 -27.93
CA ARG A 131 -13.10 9.24 -28.43
C ARG A 131 -12.82 8.22 -27.34
N ALA A 132 -12.66 8.63 -26.08
CA ALA A 132 -12.32 7.76 -24.98
C ALA A 132 -13.50 7.65 -24.01
N LYS A 133 -14.28 6.59 -24.11
CA LYS A 133 -15.37 6.31 -23.16
C LYS A 133 -14.82 6.07 -21.75
N LEU A 134 -15.63 6.39 -20.75
CA LEU A 134 -15.37 6.05 -19.36
C LEU A 134 -16.03 4.71 -19.02
N LEU A 135 -15.34 3.87 -18.27
CA LEU A 135 -15.90 2.68 -17.65
C LEU A 135 -16.43 3.05 -16.25
N ARG A 136 -17.63 2.59 -15.92
CA ARG A 136 -18.18 2.68 -14.57
C ARG A 136 -18.84 1.36 -14.17
N PRO A 137 -18.90 1.01 -12.88
CA PRO A 137 -19.60 -0.19 -12.44
C PRO A 137 -21.11 0.03 -12.51
N THR A 138 -21.85 -0.99 -12.88
CA THR A 138 -23.30 -1.05 -12.73
C THR A 138 -23.68 -1.28 -11.27
N ARG A 139 -24.98 -1.31 -10.97
CA ARG A 139 -25.48 -1.71 -9.65
C ARG A 139 -25.05 -3.15 -9.31
N GLU A 140 -25.12 -4.04 -10.29
CA GLU A 140 -24.72 -5.44 -10.18
C GLU A 140 -23.21 -5.58 -9.95
N GLY A 141 -22.39 -4.78 -10.64
CA GLY A 141 -20.94 -4.74 -10.42
C GLY A 141 -20.58 -4.26 -9.02
N ARG A 142 -21.24 -3.22 -8.52
CA ARG A 142 -21.07 -2.75 -7.14
C ARG A 142 -21.48 -3.82 -6.12
N ALA A 143 -22.60 -4.49 -6.34
CA ALA A 143 -23.05 -5.57 -5.49
C ALA A 143 -22.08 -6.77 -5.50
N ALA A 144 -21.48 -7.09 -6.67
CA ALA A 144 -20.45 -8.13 -6.75
C ALA A 144 -19.22 -7.78 -5.91
N VAL A 145 -18.72 -6.55 -6.00
CA VAL A 145 -17.59 -6.10 -5.18
C VAL A 145 -17.95 -6.05 -3.69
N ALA A 146 -19.15 -5.62 -3.34
CA ALA A 146 -19.60 -5.58 -1.94
C ALA A 146 -19.60 -6.97 -1.28
N ARG A 147 -19.86 -8.05 -2.03
CA ARG A 147 -19.79 -9.42 -1.51
C ARG A 147 -18.37 -9.84 -1.09
N ILE A 148 -17.34 -9.20 -1.63
CA ILE A 148 -15.93 -9.47 -1.27
C ILE A 148 -15.58 -8.79 0.06
N GLY A 149 -16.27 -7.70 0.40
CA GLY A 149 -15.93 -6.83 1.55
C GLY A 149 -15.65 -7.57 2.86
N PRO A 150 -16.52 -8.47 3.33
CA PRO A 150 -16.29 -9.19 4.59
C PRO A 150 -15.01 -10.05 4.58
N ALA A 151 -14.77 -10.81 3.51
CA ALA A 151 -13.58 -11.64 3.40
C ALA A 151 -12.30 -10.79 3.26
N HIS A 152 -12.37 -9.68 2.53
CA HIS A 152 -11.28 -8.72 2.41
C HIS A 152 -10.95 -8.08 3.78
N ALA A 153 -11.96 -7.69 4.55
CA ALA A 153 -11.76 -7.15 5.89
C ALA A 153 -11.11 -8.18 6.83
N ALA A 154 -11.55 -9.43 6.79
CA ALA A 154 -10.95 -10.50 7.58
C ALA A 154 -9.47 -10.74 7.21
N ALA A 155 -9.14 -10.76 5.92
CA ALA A 155 -7.76 -10.89 5.47
C ALA A 155 -6.89 -9.69 5.88
N ALA A 156 -7.43 -8.47 5.83
CA ALA A 156 -6.73 -7.27 6.27
C ALA A 156 -6.46 -7.30 7.79
N THR A 157 -7.44 -7.73 8.60
CA THR A 157 -7.29 -7.89 10.05
C THR A 157 -6.21 -8.93 10.36
N ALA A 158 -6.27 -10.11 9.75
CA ALA A 158 -5.26 -11.16 9.97
C ALA A 158 -3.86 -10.70 9.58
N LEU A 159 -3.71 -9.95 8.49
CA LEU A 159 -2.42 -9.40 8.09
C LEU A 159 -1.90 -8.36 9.10
N ALA A 160 -2.78 -7.50 9.60
CA ALA A 160 -2.43 -6.50 10.62
C ALA A 160 -2.06 -7.15 11.96
N GLU A 161 -2.73 -8.23 12.36
CA GLU A 161 -2.38 -9.01 13.56
C GLU A 161 -0.99 -9.64 13.46
N HIS A 162 -0.58 -10.11 12.28
CA HIS A 162 0.75 -10.70 12.07
C HIS A 162 1.88 -9.66 11.98
N LEU A 163 1.61 -8.51 11.39
CA LEU A 163 2.62 -7.46 11.20
C LEU A 163 2.66 -6.46 12.35
N GLY A 164 1.54 -6.23 13.02
CA GLY A 164 1.29 -5.04 13.82
C GLY A 164 0.85 -3.86 12.95
N ASP A 165 -0.08 -3.05 13.48
CA ASP A 165 -0.66 -1.90 12.73
C ASP A 165 0.37 -0.87 12.29
N GLU A 166 1.39 -0.61 13.12
CA GLU A 166 2.44 0.37 12.79
C GLU A 166 3.32 -0.13 11.66
N ALA A 167 3.84 -1.35 11.78
CA ALA A 167 4.68 -1.94 10.73
C ALA A 167 3.89 -2.08 9.41
N PHE A 168 2.59 -2.33 9.46
CA PHE A 168 1.77 -2.37 8.25
C PHE A 168 1.71 -0.99 7.57
N ARG A 169 1.52 0.10 8.33
CA ARG A 169 1.56 1.47 7.77
C ARG A 169 2.94 1.82 7.20
N GLU A 170 4.02 1.42 7.88
CA GLU A 170 5.39 1.62 7.40
C GLU A 170 5.67 0.92 6.07
N VAL A 171 5.20 -0.33 5.92
CA VAL A 171 5.30 -1.08 4.65
C VAL A 171 4.58 -0.36 3.52
N VAL A 172 3.33 0.08 3.74
CA VAL A 172 2.58 0.83 2.72
C VAL A 172 3.30 2.12 2.34
N ALA A 173 3.74 2.89 3.33
CA ALA A 173 4.50 4.13 3.09
C ALA A 173 5.85 3.88 2.39
N ALA A 174 6.51 2.75 2.65
CA ALA A 174 7.75 2.38 1.96
C ALA A 174 7.51 2.04 0.49
N LEU A 175 6.41 1.33 0.17
CA LEU A 175 6.01 1.02 -1.20
C LEU A 175 5.66 2.31 -1.97
N ASP A 176 4.93 3.24 -1.36
CA ASP A 176 4.60 4.53 -1.97
C ASP A 176 5.86 5.36 -2.28
N ARG A 177 6.83 5.41 -1.34
CA ARG A 177 8.11 6.09 -1.56
C ARG A 177 8.92 5.44 -2.69
N LEU A 178 8.92 4.11 -2.76
CA LEU A 178 9.60 3.39 -3.84
C LEU A 178 8.97 3.69 -5.20
N ALA A 179 7.64 3.66 -5.30
CA ALA A 179 6.90 3.98 -6.51
C ALA A 179 7.20 5.42 -6.98
N ALA A 180 7.11 6.40 -6.09
CA ALA A 180 7.42 7.79 -6.40
C ALA A 180 8.89 7.99 -6.85
N ALA A 181 9.83 7.28 -6.24
CA ALA A 181 11.23 7.33 -6.66
C ALA A 181 11.44 6.71 -8.04
N MET A 182 10.73 5.64 -8.38
CA MET A 182 10.78 5.01 -9.71
C MET A 182 10.19 5.93 -10.79
N ASP A 183 9.10 6.64 -10.49
CA ASP A 183 8.49 7.61 -11.41
C ASP A 183 9.41 8.81 -11.70
N ALA A 184 10.30 9.14 -10.78
CA ALA A 184 11.29 10.21 -10.93
C ALA A 184 12.57 9.80 -11.68
N LEU A 185 12.73 8.49 -12.00
CA LEU A 185 13.92 8.05 -12.75
C LEU A 185 13.89 8.62 -14.19
N PRO A 186 15.04 9.09 -14.71
CA PRO A 186 15.14 9.40 -16.13
C PRO A 186 14.86 8.13 -16.94
N GLY A 187 14.09 8.28 -18.01
CA GLY A 187 13.84 7.16 -18.93
C GLY A 187 15.14 6.49 -19.40
N PRO A 188 15.09 5.23 -19.85
CA PRO A 188 16.28 4.57 -20.37
C PRO A 188 16.88 5.40 -21.51
N PRO A 189 18.22 5.48 -21.59
CA PRO A 189 18.88 6.20 -22.68
C PRO A 189 18.39 5.65 -24.03
N ALA A 190 18.14 6.55 -24.96
CA ALA A 190 17.76 6.16 -26.31
C ALA A 190 18.84 5.19 -26.86
N PRO A 191 18.43 4.11 -27.58
CA PRO A 191 19.41 3.23 -28.20
C PRO A 191 20.29 4.07 -29.15
N PRO A 192 21.59 3.76 -29.25
CA PRO A 192 22.47 4.45 -30.17
C PRO A 192 21.87 4.37 -31.58
N ALA A 193 21.82 5.51 -32.27
CA ALA A 193 21.41 5.55 -33.67
C ALA A 193 22.32 4.55 -34.41
N GLY A 194 21.73 3.49 -34.94
CA GLY A 194 22.47 2.53 -35.76
C GLY A 194 22.99 3.25 -37.01
N ASP A 195 24.31 3.17 -37.23
CA ASP A 195 24.97 3.55 -38.45
C ASP A 195 24.54 2.67 -39.63
#